data_c21676091d8cac8730561f5b19c492af
#
_entry.id   c21676091d8cac8730561f5b19c492af
#
_cell.length_a   1.000
_cell.length_b   1.000
_cell.length_c   1.000
_cell.angle_alpha   90.00
_cell.angle_beta   90.00
_cell.angle_gamma   90.00
#
_symmetry.space_group_name_H-M   'P 1'
#
loop_
_entity.id
_entity.type
_entity.pdbx_description
1 polymer ?
#
loop_
_entity_poly.entity_id
_entity_poly.type
_entity_poly.pdbx_seq_one_letter_code
_entity_poly.pdbx_strand_id
1 'polypeptide(L)'
;MADIFISYSSEDRQKVIPVVKALESQGWSVWWDRIIPPGKTFSKVIEDALEDARCLIVLWTETSVASDWVSNEAAEGARRGILIPALLDDIEIPFEFRRIQAANLIGWRGETVHPGFQQLVRAAADLIGPPPPAEGPAAGIAA
;
A
#
# COMPACT_ATOMS: atom_id res chain seq x y z
N MET A 1 0.43 -14.85 4.30
CA MET A 1 -0.49 -13.81 4.73
C MET A 1 0.24 -12.48 4.82
N ALA A 2 -0.24 -11.48 4.10
CA ALA A 2 0.46 -10.22 4.04
C ALA A 2 -0.09 -9.22 5.05
N ASP A 3 0.80 -8.41 5.64
CA ASP A 3 0.39 -7.37 6.57
C ASP A 3 -0.28 -6.22 5.82
N ILE A 4 0.24 -5.88 4.65
CA ILE A 4 -0.19 -4.72 3.87
C ILE A 4 -0.63 -5.15 2.48
N PHE A 5 -1.77 -4.62 2.05
CA PHE A 5 -2.28 -4.79 0.69
C PHE A 5 -2.12 -3.44 -0.02
N ILE A 6 -1.49 -3.44 -1.20
CA ILE A 6 -1.35 -2.21 -1.99
C ILE A 6 -2.36 -2.23 -3.13
N SER A 7 -3.21 -1.22 -3.15
CA SER A 7 -4.16 -1.01 -4.24
C SER A 7 -3.59 0.03 -5.20
N TYR A 8 -3.47 -0.33 -6.48
CA TYR A 8 -2.86 0.55 -7.47
C TYR A 8 -3.37 0.23 -8.86
N SER A 9 -3.22 1.18 -9.77
CA SER A 9 -3.54 0.94 -11.17
C SER A 9 -2.39 0.17 -11.82
N SER A 10 -2.71 -0.84 -12.61
CA SER A 10 -1.68 -1.68 -13.26
C SER A 10 -0.72 -0.87 -14.12
N GLU A 11 -1.15 0.28 -14.62
CA GLU A 11 -0.28 1.17 -15.40
C GLU A 11 0.81 1.81 -14.56
N ASP A 12 0.65 1.80 -13.23
CA ASP A 12 1.57 2.44 -12.31
C ASP A 12 2.58 1.48 -11.69
N ARG A 13 2.68 0.27 -12.22
CA ARG A 13 3.55 -0.76 -11.63
C ARG A 13 4.95 -0.24 -11.30
N GLN A 14 5.56 0.52 -12.20
CA GLN A 14 6.91 1.05 -11.97
C GLN A 14 6.96 2.04 -10.80
N LYS A 15 5.87 2.73 -10.54
CA LYS A 15 5.78 3.67 -9.43
C LYS A 15 5.57 2.95 -8.10
N VAL A 16 5.00 1.76 -8.15
CA VAL A 16 4.67 0.97 -6.95
C VAL A 16 5.89 0.26 -6.39
N ILE A 17 6.79 -0.21 -7.25
CA ILE A 17 7.95 -0.99 -6.83
C ILE A 17 8.77 -0.30 -5.73
N PRO A 18 9.13 1.00 -5.84
CA PRO A 18 9.85 1.65 -4.75
C PRO A 18 9.09 1.68 -3.43
N VAL A 19 7.77 1.84 -3.50
CA VAL A 19 6.93 1.86 -2.30
C VAL A 19 6.98 0.50 -1.61
N VAL A 20 6.84 -0.57 -2.39
CA VAL A 20 6.89 -1.94 -1.87
C VAL A 20 8.24 -2.21 -1.21
N LYS A 21 9.32 -1.87 -1.91
CA LYS A 21 10.67 -2.11 -1.38
C LYS A 21 10.90 -1.36 -0.08
N ALA A 22 10.45 -0.12 -0.02
CA ALA A 22 10.63 0.71 1.18
C ALA A 22 9.83 0.15 2.35
N LEU A 23 8.61 -0.31 2.11
CA LEU A 23 7.78 -0.89 3.17
C LEU A 23 8.33 -2.23 3.64
N GLU A 24 8.81 -3.06 2.71
CA GLU A 24 9.40 -4.34 3.06
C GLU A 24 10.69 -4.15 3.85
N SER A 25 11.44 -3.09 3.55
CA SER A 25 12.66 -2.79 4.29
C SER A 25 12.37 -2.40 5.75
N GLN A 26 11.15 -1.99 6.05
CA GLN A 26 10.73 -1.71 7.43
C GLN A 26 10.44 -3.00 8.19
N GLY A 27 10.20 -4.11 7.49
CA GLY A 27 9.94 -5.41 8.11
C GLY A 27 8.55 -5.97 7.89
N TRP A 28 7.70 -5.26 7.18
CA TRP A 28 6.34 -5.73 6.89
C TRP A 28 6.30 -6.57 5.61
N SER A 29 5.33 -7.48 5.54
CA SER A 29 5.06 -8.21 4.31
C SER A 29 4.01 -7.43 3.51
N VAL A 30 4.20 -7.39 2.18
CA VAL A 30 3.36 -6.58 1.29
C VAL A 30 2.82 -7.43 0.16
N TRP A 31 1.50 -7.40 -0.04
CA TRP A 31 0.85 -8.06 -1.18
C TRP A 31 0.55 -6.99 -2.23
N TRP A 32 1.18 -7.10 -3.39
CA TRP A 32 1.01 -6.10 -4.45
C TRP A 32 1.11 -6.68 -5.84
N ASP A 33 1.93 -7.71 -6.03
CA ASP A 33 2.13 -8.30 -7.34
C ASP A 33 0.99 -9.28 -7.61
N ARG A 34 0.17 -8.94 -8.61
CA ARG A 34 -1.08 -9.66 -8.85
C ARG A 34 -0.87 -10.84 -9.79
N ILE A 35 0.05 -11.72 -9.41
CA ILE A 35 0.29 -12.96 -10.13
C ILE A 35 -0.79 -13.95 -9.72
N ILE A 36 -1.55 -14.41 -10.70
CA ILE A 36 -2.67 -15.32 -10.44
C ILE A 36 -2.23 -16.75 -10.77
N PRO A 37 -2.24 -17.67 -9.78
CA PRO A 37 -1.84 -19.05 -10.03
C PRO A 37 -2.77 -19.71 -11.05
N PRO A 38 -2.26 -20.65 -11.85
CA PRO A 38 -3.10 -21.38 -12.78
C PRO A 38 -4.27 -22.06 -12.04
N GLY A 39 -5.42 -22.04 -12.66
CA GLY A 39 -6.61 -22.65 -12.08
C GLY A 39 -7.39 -21.78 -11.11
N LYS A 40 -6.86 -20.60 -10.76
CA LYS A 40 -7.54 -19.66 -9.87
C LYS A 40 -8.14 -18.51 -10.68
N THR A 41 -9.22 -17.95 -10.18
CA THR A 41 -9.80 -16.77 -10.81
C THR A 41 -9.14 -15.52 -10.22
N PHE A 42 -9.02 -14.50 -11.05
CA PHE A 42 -8.40 -13.23 -10.66
C PHE A 42 -9.08 -12.63 -9.44
N SER A 43 -10.41 -12.54 -9.48
CA SER A 43 -11.17 -11.90 -8.40
C SER A 43 -11.03 -12.66 -7.07
N LYS A 44 -11.00 -13.98 -7.12
CA LYS A 44 -10.92 -14.78 -5.90
C LYS A 44 -9.58 -14.57 -5.19
N VAL A 45 -8.49 -14.55 -5.95
CA VAL A 45 -7.15 -14.34 -5.36
C VAL A 45 -7.05 -12.96 -4.70
N ILE A 46 -7.56 -11.93 -5.37
CA ILE A 46 -7.52 -10.58 -4.82
C ILE A 46 -8.44 -10.46 -3.60
N GLU A 47 -9.62 -11.06 -3.68
CA GLU A 47 -10.57 -11.03 -2.58
C GLU A 47 -9.97 -11.64 -1.31
N ASP A 48 -9.33 -12.81 -1.46
CA ASP A 48 -8.69 -13.48 -0.33
C ASP A 48 -7.55 -12.63 0.25
N ALA A 49 -6.73 -12.03 -0.61
CA ALA A 49 -5.64 -11.18 -0.17
C ALA A 49 -6.16 -9.95 0.56
N LEU A 50 -7.23 -9.38 0.06
CA LEU A 50 -7.83 -8.20 0.69
C LEU A 50 -8.43 -8.54 2.06
N GLU A 51 -9.08 -9.69 2.18
CA GLU A 51 -9.64 -10.13 3.46
C GLU A 51 -8.57 -10.37 4.51
N ASP A 52 -7.41 -10.89 4.09
CA ASP A 52 -6.31 -11.18 4.99
C ASP A 52 -5.54 -9.94 5.41
N ALA A 53 -5.63 -8.86 4.64
CA ALA A 53 -4.83 -7.67 4.88
C ALA A 53 -5.24 -6.98 6.18
N ARG A 54 -4.25 -6.51 6.92
CA ARG A 54 -4.47 -5.74 8.15
C ARG A 54 -4.39 -4.24 7.89
N CYS A 55 -3.87 -3.87 6.73
CA CYS A 55 -3.72 -2.49 6.31
C CYS A 55 -3.83 -2.44 4.80
N LEU A 56 -4.58 -1.49 4.26
CA LEU A 56 -4.71 -1.30 2.82
C LEU A 56 -4.20 0.09 2.48
N ILE A 57 -3.15 0.13 1.65
CA ILE A 57 -2.60 1.40 1.16
C ILE A 57 -3.06 1.57 -0.28
N VAL A 58 -3.79 2.65 -0.55
CA VAL A 58 -4.18 2.98 -1.92
C VAL A 58 -3.24 4.05 -2.44
N LEU A 59 -2.67 3.80 -3.63
CA LEU A 59 -1.76 4.75 -4.26
C LEU A 59 -2.51 5.55 -5.31
N TRP A 60 -2.79 6.80 -4.99
CA TRP A 60 -3.55 7.68 -5.87
C TRP A 60 -2.64 8.35 -6.90
N THR A 61 -2.96 8.13 -8.17
CA THR A 61 -2.26 8.72 -9.32
C THR A 61 -3.31 9.18 -10.32
N GLU A 62 -2.88 9.83 -11.40
CA GLU A 62 -3.80 10.21 -12.46
C GLU A 62 -4.58 9.03 -13.01
N THR A 63 -3.93 7.86 -13.13
CA THR A 63 -4.60 6.68 -13.67
C THR A 63 -5.47 5.99 -12.61
N SER A 64 -5.03 5.93 -11.37
CA SER A 64 -5.78 5.19 -10.36
C SER A 64 -7.07 5.90 -9.94
N VAL A 65 -7.10 7.24 -9.96
CA VAL A 65 -8.34 7.96 -9.61
C VAL A 65 -9.46 7.68 -10.61
N ALA A 66 -9.10 7.26 -11.83
CA ALA A 66 -10.08 6.92 -12.85
C ALA A 66 -10.40 5.42 -12.88
N SER A 67 -9.77 4.63 -12.02
CA SER A 67 -9.94 3.19 -12.01
C SER A 67 -11.06 2.78 -11.04
N ASP A 68 -12.11 2.16 -11.58
CA ASP A 68 -13.19 1.64 -10.74
C ASP A 68 -12.68 0.55 -9.81
N TRP A 69 -11.73 -0.24 -10.30
CA TRP A 69 -11.14 -1.32 -9.52
C TRP A 69 -10.46 -0.78 -8.26
N VAL A 70 -9.61 0.25 -8.42
CA VAL A 70 -8.91 0.85 -7.29
C VAL A 70 -9.90 1.48 -6.33
N SER A 71 -10.93 2.17 -6.85
CA SER A 71 -11.95 2.79 -6.02
C SER A 71 -12.72 1.76 -5.20
N ASN A 72 -13.02 0.60 -5.80
CA ASN A 72 -13.73 -0.47 -5.09
C ASN A 72 -12.88 -1.04 -3.96
N GLU A 73 -11.59 -1.26 -4.21
CA GLU A 73 -10.69 -1.75 -3.17
C GLU A 73 -10.54 -0.72 -2.04
N ALA A 74 -10.40 0.55 -2.41
CA ALA A 74 -10.28 1.62 -1.43
C ALA A 74 -11.55 1.72 -0.57
N ALA A 75 -12.72 1.56 -1.19
CA ALA A 75 -13.99 1.59 -0.45
C ALA A 75 -14.07 0.46 0.57
N GLU A 76 -13.60 -0.73 0.21
CA GLU A 76 -13.58 -1.85 1.14
C GLU A 76 -12.63 -1.56 2.31
N GLY A 77 -11.46 -1.00 2.03
CA GLY A 77 -10.52 -0.62 3.07
C GLY A 77 -11.09 0.43 4.00
N ALA A 78 -11.78 1.42 3.44
CA ALA A 78 -12.41 2.47 4.24
C ALA A 78 -13.51 1.91 5.13
N ARG A 79 -14.32 0.98 4.59
CA ARG A 79 -15.39 0.34 5.35
C ARG A 79 -14.83 -0.42 6.56
N ARG A 80 -13.67 -1.06 6.38
CA ARG A 80 -13.03 -1.83 7.44
C ARG A 80 -12.17 -1.00 8.37
N GLY A 81 -11.97 0.28 8.07
CA GLY A 81 -11.14 1.16 8.89
C GLY A 81 -9.64 0.90 8.75
N ILE A 82 -9.22 0.33 7.64
CA ILE A 82 -7.80 -0.01 7.43
C ILE A 82 -7.17 0.72 6.24
N LEU A 83 -7.88 1.71 5.68
CA LEU A 83 -7.40 2.42 4.49
C LEU A 83 -6.42 3.52 4.84
N ILE A 84 -5.27 3.52 4.16
CA ILE A 84 -4.31 4.62 4.22
C ILE A 84 -4.09 5.09 2.79
N PRO A 85 -4.55 6.30 2.43
CA PRO A 85 -4.29 6.85 1.11
C PRO A 85 -2.87 7.41 1.03
N ALA A 86 -2.25 7.29 -0.15
CA ALA A 86 -0.96 7.91 -0.42
C ALA A 86 -1.02 8.56 -1.79
N LEU A 87 -0.57 9.80 -1.88
CA LEU A 87 -0.54 10.55 -3.14
C LEU A 87 0.81 10.38 -3.80
N LEU A 88 0.82 9.87 -5.02
CA LEU A 88 2.03 9.80 -5.84
C LEU A 88 2.07 10.91 -6.88
N ASP A 89 0.91 11.38 -7.31
CA ASP A 89 0.79 12.47 -8.27
C ASP A 89 0.00 13.62 -7.64
N ASP A 90 0.22 14.83 -8.13
CA ASP A 90 -0.52 16.00 -7.67
C ASP A 90 -1.90 16.01 -8.34
N ILE A 91 -2.81 15.25 -7.76
CA ILE A 91 -4.17 15.07 -8.25
C ILE A 91 -5.17 15.22 -7.10
N GLU A 92 -6.41 15.35 -7.46
CA GLU A 92 -7.49 15.42 -6.49
C GLU A 92 -7.97 14.02 -6.16
N ILE A 93 -7.94 13.68 -4.87
CA ILE A 93 -8.44 12.38 -4.40
C ILE A 93 -9.95 12.34 -4.62
N PRO A 94 -10.52 11.20 -5.05
CA PRO A 94 -11.98 11.08 -5.21
C PRO A 94 -12.71 11.53 -3.96
N PHE A 95 -13.80 12.23 -4.15
CA PHE A 95 -14.52 12.92 -3.06
C PHE A 95 -14.80 12.03 -1.86
N GLU A 96 -15.23 10.80 -2.11
CA GLU A 96 -15.62 9.89 -1.03
C GLU A 96 -14.45 9.48 -0.13
N PHE A 97 -13.19 9.70 -0.57
CA PHE A 97 -12.01 9.33 0.21
C PHE A 97 -11.27 10.54 0.78
N ARG A 98 -11.75 11.74 0.54
CA ARG A 98 -11.06 12.97 1.00
C ARG A 98 -11.08 13.17 2.50
N ARG A 99 -11.97 12.46 3.20
CA ARG A 99 -12.06 12.58 4.65
C ARG A 99 -10.90 11.93 5.37
N ILE A 100 -10.20 10.99 4.70
CA ILE A 100 -9.08 10.27 5.27
C ILE A 100 -7.80 10.97 4.83
N GLN A 101 -6.98 11.36 5.82
CA GLN A 101 -5.73 12.07 5.54
C GLN A 101 -4.79 11.20 4.73
N ALA A 102 -4.23 11.76 3.66
CA ALA A 102 -3.31 11.04 2.78
C ALA A 102 -1.86 11.35 3.13
N ALA A 103 -1.00 10.34 2.97
CA ALA A 103 0.44 10.57 3.02
C ALA A 103 0.88 11.16 1.68
N ASN A 104 1.71 12.18 1.72
CA ASN A 104 2.12 12.88 0.51
C ASN A 104 3.46 12.35 0.01
N LEU A 105 3.43 11.56 -1.05
CA LEU A 105 4.62 11.00 -1.67
C LEU A 105 4.93 11.65 -3.02
N ILE A 106 4.35 12.82 -3.29
CA ILE A 106 4.62 13.52 -4.55
C ILE A 106 6.11 13.85 -4.60
N GLY A 107 6.77 13.42 -5.67
CA GLY A 107 8.19 13.64 -5.85
C GLY A 107 9.11 12.71 -5.06
N TRP A 108 8.55 11.79 -4.28
CA TRP A 108 9.33 10.83 -3.51
C TRP A 108 10.03 9.83 -4.44
N ARG A 109 11.29 9.50 -4.10
CA ARG A 109 12.10 8.59 -4.92
C ARG A 109 12.69 7.43 -4.14
N GLY A 110 12.07 7.08 -3.01
CA GLY A 110 12.52 5.94 -2.22
C GLY A 110 13.23 6.29 -0.94
N GLU A 111 13.42 7.58 -0.65
CA GLU A 111 14.13 7.99 0.56
C GLU A 111 13.29 7.67 1.80
N THR A 112 13.87 6.95 2.75
CA THR A 112 13.16 6.60 3.97
C THR A 112 12.99 7.78 4.92
N VAL A 113 13.82 8.82 4.75
CA VAL A 113 13.73 10.02 5.59
C VAL A 113 12.69 11.03 5.09
N HIS A 114 12.07 10.77 3.94
CA HIS A 114 11.06 11.67 3.39
C HIS A 114 9.87 11.78 4.34
N PRO A 115 9.41 13.01 4.67
CA PRO A 115 8.32 13.18 5.64
C PRO A 115 7.05 12.45 5.25
N GLY A 116 6.69 12.44 3.97
CA GLY A 116 5.50 11.72 3.49
C GLY A 116 5.62 10.23 3.68
N PHE A 117 6.80 9.66 3.42
CA PHE A 117 7.02 8.25 3.63
C PHE A 117 6.96 7.91 5.13
N GLN A 118 7.50 8.77 5.97
CA GLN A 118 7.42 8.55 7.42
C GLN A 118 5.99 8.64 7.94
N GLN A 119 5.17 9.51 7.35
CA GLN A 119 3.75 9.56 7.67
C GLN A 119 3.07 8.23 7.32
N LEU A 120 3.43 7.66 6.17
CA LEU A 120 2.87 6.38 5.73
C LEU A 120 3.25 5.26 6.70
N VAL A 121 4.53 5.20 7.07
CA VAL A 121 5.02 4.19 8.02
C VAL A 121 4.32 4.32 9.36
N ARG A 122 4.18 5.54 9.86
CA ARG A 122 3.53 5.77 11.13
C ARG A 122 2.07 5.37 11.11
N ALA A 123 1.37 5.69 10.02
CA ALA A 123 -0.03 5.33 9.88
C ALA A 123 -0.21 3.81 9.84
N ALA A 124 0.66 3.11 9.13
CA ALA A 124 0.62 1.66 9.08
C ALA A 124 0.91 1.06 10.46
N ALA A 125 1.91 1.60 11.17
CA ALA A 125 2.24 1.11 12.51
C ALA A 125 1.08 1.32 13.49
N ASP A 126 0.34 2.41 13.33
CA ASP A 126 -0.83 2.66 14.18
C ASP A 126 -1.93 1.62 13.96
N LEU A 127 -2.05 1.11 12.75
CA LEU A 127 -3.07 0.11 12.43
C LEU A 127 -2.67 -1.30 12.80
N ILE A 128 -1.42 -1.68 12.51
CA ILE A 128 -1.02 -3.09 12.60
C ILE A 128 0.16 -3.32 13.54
N GLY A 129 0.57 -2.29 14.28
CA GLY A 129 1.70 -2.36 15.17
C GLY A 129 3.00 -2.08 14.43
N PRO A 130 4.09 -1.83 15.19
CA PRO A 130 5.38 -1.56 14.55
C PRO A 130 5.84 -2.78 13.75
N PRO A 131 6.67 -2.56 12.72
CA PRO A 131 7.15 -3.68 11.91
C PRO A 131 7.97 -4.64 12.77
N PRO A 132 7.98 -5.93 12.43
CA PRO A 132 8.83 -6.88 13.16
C PRO A 132 10.30 -6.54 12.96
N PRO A 133 11.18 -6.89 13.89
CA PRO A 133 12.60 -6.65 13.72
C PRO A 133 13.11 -7.29 12.44
N ALA A 134 14.01 -6.59 11.75
CA ALA A 134 14.62 -7.13 10.55
C ALA A 134 15.40 -8.40 10.92
N GLU A 135 15.25 -9.43 10.13
CA GLU A 135 15.99 -10.66 10.35
C GLU A 135 17.28 -10.59 9.58
N GLY A 136 18.23 -10.87 10.22
CA GLY A 136 19.29 -10.75 9.61
C GLY A 136 20.40 -10.32 9.54
N PRO A 137 20.36 -10.25 9.46
CA PRO A 137 21.01 -9.85 9.58
C PRO A 137 20.98 -9.18 9.53
N ALA A 138 20.34 -9.15 9.65
CA ALA A 138 20.00 -8.76 9.54
C ALA A 138 19.93 -8.30 9.83
N ALA A 139 19.74 -8.23 10.12
CA ALA A 139 19.56 -8.10 10.21
C ALA A 139 19.89 -7.81 10.36
N GLY A 140 20.21 -7.85 10.25
CA GLY A 140 20.67 -7.82 10.32
C GLY A 140 21.00 -7.56 10.45
N ILE A 141 21.21 -7.41 10.56
CA ILE A 141 21.55 -7.31 10.57
C ILE A 141 21.78 -7.09 10.91
N ALA A 142 21.84 -6.87 11.33
CA ALA A 142 22.08 -6.93 11.44
C ALA A 142 22.36 -6.84 11.64
N ALA A 143 22.46 -6.69 11.81
CA ALA A 143 22.79 -6.78 11.64
C ALA A 143 22.92 -6.53 11.40
#